data_7e788152e31c6f516478f12a3a680303
#
_entry.id   7e788152e31c6f516478f12a3a680303
#
_cell.length_a   1.000
_cell.length_b   1.000
_cell.length_c   1.000
_cell.angle_alpha   90.00
_cell.angle_beta   90.00
_cell.angle_gamma   90.00
#
_symmetry.space_group_name_H-M   'P 1'
#
loop_
_entity.id
_entity.type
_entity.pdbx_description
1 polymer ?
#
loop_
_entity_poly.entity_id
_entity_poly.type
_entity_poly.pdbx_seq_one_letter_code
_entity_poly.pdbx_strand_id
1 'polypeptide(L)'
;MNSLKIRNSLILILTALIWGVAFVAQSVGGDSLGPYTFNCIRSFIGALVLIPVIFIFSKNSQSPFTSKNKQRKFLILGGLCCGACLFLGSTLQQLGLYLGASAGKAGFLTACYILLVP
;
A
#
# COMPACT_ATOMS: atom_id res chain seq x y z
N MET A 1 22.12 -24.27 8.06
CA MET A 1 21.24 -23.06 7.98
C MET A 1 20.07 -23.43 7.08
N ASN A 2 18.82 -23.37 7.56
CA ASN A 2 17.68 -23.94 6.84
C ASN A 2 17.37 -23.12 5.58
N SER A 3 17.30 -23.76 4.43
CA SER A 3 16.95 -23.18 3.12
C SER A 3 15.70 -22.28 3.17
N LEU A 4 14.71 -22.61 4.02
CA LEU A 4 13.53 -21.79 4.27
C LEU A 4 13.84 -20.42 4.92
N LYS A 5 14.80 -20.37 5.85
CA LYS A 5 15.19 -19.11 6.51
C LYS A 5 15.88 -18.18 5.50
N ILE A 6 16.76 -18.72 4.68
CA ILE A 6 17.46 -17.95 3.63
C ILE A 6 16.44 -17.37 2.63
N ARG A 7 15.52 -18.19 2.16
CA ARG A 7 14.47 -17.75 1.23
C ARG A 7 13.60 -16.62 1.82
N ASN A 8 13.17 -16.78 3.07
CA ASN A 8 12.36 -15.76 3.73
C ASN A 8 13.15 -14.46 3.95
N SER A 9 14.42 -14.54 4.32
CA SER A 9 15.30 -13.36 4.44
C SER A 9 15.49 -12.65 3.10
N LEU A 10 15.68 -13.39 2.01
CA LEU A 10 15.80 -12.83 0.66
C LEU A 10 14.52 -12.10 0.23
N ILE A 11 13.35 -12.67 0.52
CA ILE A 11 12.05 -12.02 0.24
C ILE A 11 11.92 -10.72 1.03
N LEU A 12 12.31 -10.69 2.30
CA LEU A 12 12.26 -9.48 3.13
C LEU A 12 13.21 -8.39 2.60
N ILE A 13 14.43 -8.76 2.20
CA ILE A 13 15.39 -7.82 1.60
C ILE A 13 14.83 -7.27 0.28
N LEU A 14 14.28 -8.12 -0.57
CA LEU A 14 13.68 -7.69 -1.84
C LEU A 14 12.50 -6.74 -1.60
N THR A 15 11.65 -7.04 -0.64
CA THR A 15 10.53 -6.16 -0.25
C THR A 15 11.04 -4.81 0.24
N ALA A 16 12.07 -4.78 1.09
CA ALA A 16 12.67 -3.54 1.59
C ALA A 16 13.29 -2.70 0.45
N LEU A 17 13.95 -3.34 -0.53
CA LEU A 17 14.47 -2.66 -1.71
C LEU A 17 13.37 -2.04 -2.56
N ILE A 18 12.29 -2.79 -2.84
CA ILE A 18 11.13 -2.28 -3.59
C ILE A 18 10.51 -1.07 -2.89
N TRP A 19 10.34 -1.13 -1.58
CA TRP A 19 9.82 -0.01 -0.79
C TRP A 19 10.76 1.19 -0.81
N GLY A 20 12.07 0.98 -0.67
CA GLY A 20 13.06 2.06 -0.75
C GLY A 20 13.03 2.79 -2.10
N VAL A 21 13.00 2.04 -3.20
CA VAL A 21 12.87 2.60 -4.55
C VAL A 21 11.55 3.35 -4.72
N ALA A 22 10.46 2.84 -4.15
CA ALA A 22 9.16 3.50 -4.19
C ALA A 22 9.17 4.89 -3.53
N PHE A 23 9.88 5.06 -2.41
CA PHE A 23 10.03 6.38 -1.76
C PHE A 23 10.81 7.37 -2.61
N VAL A 24 11.88 6.92 -3.27
CA VAL A 24 12.65 7.76 -4.20
C VAL A 24 11.79 8.17 -5.40
N ALA A 25 11.05 7.22 -5.98
CA ALA A 25 10.14 7.49 -7.08
C ALA A 25 9.02 8.47 -6.69
N GLN A 26 8.50 8.39 -5.46
CA GLN A 26 7.51 9.32 -4.92
C GLN A 26 8.07 10.74 -4.77
N SER A 27 9.31 10.86 -4.30
CA SER A 27 9.98 12.15 -4.15
C SER A 27 10.14 12.83 -5.53
N VAL A 28 10.74 12.13 -6.48
CA VAL A 28 10.97 12.68 -7.83
C VAL A 28 9.67 12.94 -8.60
N GLY A 29 8.72 12.02 -8.51
CA GLY A 29 7.42 12.14 -9.18
C GLY A 29 6.54 13.25 -8.60
N GLY A 30 6.61 13.44 -7.27
CA GLY A 30 5.89 14.51 -6.57
C GLY A 30 6.38 15.91 -6.95
N ASP A 31 7.67 16.08 -7.16
CA ASP A 31 8.27 17.34 -7.58
C ASP A 31 7.84 17.75 -9.01
N SER A 32 7.65 16.76 -9.89
CA SER A 32 7.32 17.00 -11.30
C SER A 32 5.82 17.22 -11.55
N LEU A 33 4.94 16.51 -10.87
CA LEU A 33 3.51 16.48 -11.15
C LEU A 33 2.64 17.13 -10.04
N GLY A 34 3.26 17.50 -8.94
CA GLY A 34 2.56 17.90 -7.72
C GLY A 34 2.04 16.71 -6.91
N PRO A 35 1.92 16.89 -5.57
CA PRO A 35 1.67 15.79 -4.64
C PRO A 35 0.30 15.12 -4.85
N TYR A 36 -0.72 15.89 -5.14
CA TYR A 36 -2.10 15.38 -5.29
C TYR A 36 -2.28 14.60 -6.60
N THR A 37 -1.76 15.14 -7.71
CA THR A 37 -1.85 14.51 -9.04
C THR A 37 -1.11 13.19 -9.06
N PHE A 38 0.11 13.16 -8.52
CA PHE A 38 0.91 11.96 -8.43
C PHE A 38 0.20 10.86 -7.61
N ASN A 39 -0.33 11.21 -6.43
CA ASN A 39 -1.03 10.26 -5.58
C ASN A 39 -2.32 9.73 -6.22
N CYS A 40 -3.04 10.56 -6.95
CA CYS A 40 -4.25 10.18 -7.67
C CYS A 40 -3.95 9.17 -8.80
N ILE A 41 -2.95 9.45 -9.64
CA ILE A 41 -2.54 8.57 -10.74
C ILE A 41 -2.06 7.21 -10.20
N ARG A 42 -1.22 7.22 -9.17
CA ARG A 42 -0.72 6.00 -8.51
C ARG A 42 -1.86 5.15 -7.95
N SER A 43 -2.83 5.79 -7.27
CA SER A 43 -3.98 5.09 -6.70
C SER A 43 -4.88 4.50 -7.79
N PHE A 44 -5.06 5.21 -8.90
CA PHE A 44 -5.83 4.74 -10.05
C PHE A 44 -5.17 3.53 -10.72
N ILE A 45 -3.87 3.58 -10.96
CA ILE A 45 -3.11 2.46 -11.53
C ILE A 45 -3.18 1.25 -10.57
N GLY A 46 -2.99 1.47 -9.27
CA GLY A 46 -3.11 0.42 -8.25
C GLY A 46 -4.49 -0.24 -8.24
N ALA A 47 -5.56 0.55 -8.35
CA ALA A 47 -6.92 0.04 -8.45
C ALA A 47 -7.13 -0.81 -9.71
N LEU A 48 -6.64 -0.36 -10.87
CA LEU A 48 -6.73 -1.11 -12.13
C LEU A 48 -6.01 -2.46 -12.05
N VAL A 49 -4.84 -2.52 -11.42
CA VAL A 49 -4.09 -3.77 -11.24
C VAL A 49 -4.79 -4.72 -10.26
N LEU A 50 -5.46 -4.19 -9.24
CA LEU A 50 -6.17 -5.01 -8.26
C LEU A 50 -7.45 -5.67 -8.82
N ILE A 51 -8.13 -5.05 -9.78
CA ILE A 51 -9.36 -5.60 -10.37
C ILE A 51 -9.15 -7.03 -10.89
N PRO A 52 -8.21 -7.32 -11.81
CA PRO A 52 -7.98 -8.68 -12.30
C PRO A 52 -7.52 -9.64 -11.20
N VAL A 53 -6.73 -9.17 -10.26
CA VAL A 53 -6.27 -9.99 -9.11
C VAL A 53 -7.46 -10.44 -8.27
N ILE A 54 -8.40 -9.53 -7.97
CA ILE A 54 -9.62 -9.86 -7.22
C ILE A 54 -10.47 -10.88 -8.00
N PHE A 55 -10.62 -10.73 -9.31
CA PHE A 55 -11.38 -11.68 -10.14
C PHE A 55 -10.78 -13.08 -10.13
N ILE A 56 -9.44 -13.19 -10.19
CA ILE A 56 -8.73 -14.47 -10.18
C ILE A 56 -8.85 -15.14 -8.80
N PHE A 57 -8.63 -14.41 -7.72
CA PHE A 57 -8.65 -14.95 -6.37
C PHE A 57 -10.06 -15.16 -5.81
N SER A 58 -11.03 -14.34 -6.18
CA SER A 58 -12.43 -14.47 -5.72
C SER A 58 -13.09 -15.75 -6.23
N LYS A 59 -12.64 -16.29 -7.35
CA LYS A 59 -13.16 -17.54 -7.92
C LYS A 59 -12.88 -18.77 -7.05
N ASN A 60 -11.91 -18.68 -6.15
CA ASN A 60 -11.44 -19.81 -5.32
C ASN A 60 -11.85 -19.70 -3.82
N SER A 61 -12.49 -18.62 -3.41
CA SER A 61 -12.91 -18.40 -2.02
C SER A 61 -14.42 -18.59 -1.86
N GLN A 62 -14.83 -19.83 -1.74
CA GLN A 62 -16.17 -20.16 -1.24
C GLN A 62 -16.13 -20.21 0.28
N SER A 63 -16.51 -19.12 0.93
CA SER A 63 -16.74 -19.10 2.37
C SER A 63 -18.17 -19.60 2.66
N PRO A 64 -18.36 -20.71 3.40
CA PRO A 64 -19.66 -21.37 3.53
C PRO A 64 -20.62 -20.74 4.55
N PHE A 65 -20.24 -19.72 5.26
CA PHE A 65 -21.00 -19.22 6.40
C PHE A 65 -21.29 -17.72 6.35
N THR A 66 -22.27 -17.28 5.60
CA THR A 66 -23.05 -16.06 5.92
C THR A 66 -23.84 -15.60 4.70
N SER A 67 -25.02 -15.03 4.89
CA SER A 67 -25.85 -14.44 3.84
C SER A 67 -25.03 -13.52 2.94
N LYS A 68 -24.86 -13.89 1.68
CA LYS A 68 -24.01 -13.21 0.67
C LYS A 68 -24.19 -11.68 0.61
N ASN A 69 -25.39 -11.19 0.85
CA ASN A 69 -25.69 -9.76 0.81
C ASN A 69 -25.13 -8.99 2.02
N LYS A 70 -25.13 -9.57 3.19
CA LYS A 70 -24.64 -8.92 4.42
C LYS A 70 -23.12 -8.86 4.40
N GLN A 71 -22.48 -9.94 4.00
CA GLN A 71 -21.02 -10.01 3.84
C GLN A 71 -20.50 -9.02 2.80
N ARG A 72 -21.18 -8.87 1.68
CA ARG A 72 -20.81 -7.92 0.62
C ARG A 72 -20.88 -6.47 1.09
N LYS A 73 -21.90 -6.10 1.87
CA LYS A 73 -22.02 -4.75 2.45
C LYS A 73 -20.88 -4.45 3.42
N PHE A 74 -20.54 -5.40 4.31
CA PHE A 74 -19.41 -5.23 5.24
C PHE A 74 -18.05 -5.14 4.53
N LEU A 75 -17.84 -5.93 3.48
CA LEU A 75 -16.63 -5.85 2.66
C LEU A 75 -16.49 -4.51 1.94
N ILE A 76 -17.58 -4.00 1.37
CA ILE A 76 -17.57 -2.70 0.68
C ILE A 76 -17.34 -1.57 1.69
N LEU A 77 -18.05 -1.57 2.81
CA LEU A 77 -17.91 -0.52 3.82
C LEU A 77 -16.52 -0.55 4.46
N GLY A 78 -16.00 -1.73 4.82
CA GLY A 78 -14.64 -1.90 5.35
C GLY A 78 -13.57 -1.50 4.34
N GLY A 79 -13.74 -1.89 3.07
CA GLY A 79 -12.84 -1.49 2.00
C GLY A 79 -12.85 0.01 1.74
N LEU A 80 -14.01 0.66 1.78
CA LEU A 80 -14.14 2.10 1.63
C LEU A 80 -13.47 2.86 2.79
N CYS A 81 -13.72 2.42 4.03
CA CYS A 81 -13.12 3.02 5.21
C CYS A 81 -11.58 2.88 5.22
N CYS A 82 -11.08 1.67 4.96
CA CYS A 82 -9.66 1.38 4.88
C CYS A 82 -8.99 2.16 3.74
N GLY A 83 -9.64 2.20 2.57
CA GLY A 83 -9.16 2.95 1.41
C GLY A 83 -9.11 4.46 1.66
N ALA A 84 -10.10 5.02 2.34
CA ALA A 84 -10.10 6.44 2.73
C ALA A 84 -8.96 6.76 3.70
N CYS A 85 -8.74 5.95 4.72
CA CYS A 85 -7.64 6.13 5.66
C CYS A 85 -6.26 6.03 4.97
N LEU A 86 -6.08 5.04 4.09
CA LEU A 86 -4.86 4.88 3.31
C LEU A 86 -4.62 6.05 2.35
N PHE A 87 -5.68 6.54 1.70
CA PHE A 87 -5.59 7.70 0.81
C PHE A 87 -5.20 8.96 1.56
N LEU A 88 -5.81 9.23 2.71
CA LEU A 88 -5.45 10.36 3.56
C LEU A 88 -4.00 10.26 4.05
N GLY A 89 -3.59 9.11 4.56
CA GLY A 89 -2.21 8.88 5.02
C GLY A 89 -1.19 9.05 3.91
N SER A 90 -1.44 8.49 2.72
CA SER A 90 -0.54 8.61 1.57
C SER A 90 -0.49 10.05 1.03
N THR A 91 -1.60 10.79 1.08
CA THR A 91 -1.65 12.20 0.66
C THR A 91 -0.84 13.09 1.61
N LEU A 92 -0.98 12.90 2.92
CA LEU A 92 -0.18 13.62 3.91
C LEU A 92 1.31 13.31 3.80
N GLN A 93 1.66 12.05 3.55
CA GLN A 93 3.03 11.62 3.34
C GLN A 93 3.63 12.27 2.07
N GLN A 94 2.87 12.26 0.98
CA GLN A 94 3.29 12.88 -0.27
C GLN A 94 3.45 14.40 -0.15
N LEU A 95 2.56 15.04 0.60
CA LEU A 95 2.66 16.46 0.92
C LEU A 95 3.93 16.76 1.74
N GLY A 96 4.25 15.92 2.72
CA GLY A 96 5.49 16.04 3.50
C GLY A 96 6.75 15.95 2.64
N LEU A 97 6.79 15.03 1.67
CA LEU A 97 7.88 14.93 0.70
C LEU A 97 7.98 16.18 -0.17
N TYR A 98 6.86 16.68 -0.66
CA TYR A 98 6.80 17.91 -1.48
C TYR A 98 7.26 19.15 -0.71
N LEU A 99 6.99 19.24 0.59
CA LEU A 99 7.43 20.33 1.46
C LEU A 99 8.92 20.24 1.87
N GLY A 100 9.68 19.31 1.29
CA GLY A 100 11.12 19.20 1.47
C GLY A 100 11.59 18.14 2.48
N ALA A 101 10.71 17.23 2.93
CA ALA A 101 11.16 16.08 3.69
C ALA A 101 11.93 15.12 2.77
N SER A 102 13.14 14.70 3.19
CA SER A 102 13.89 13.72 2.40
C SER A 102 13.19 12.36 2.40
N ALA A 103 13.31 11.62 1.29
CA ALA A 103 12.76 10.26 1.15
C ALA A 103 13.20 9.33 2.28
N GLY A 104 14.44 9.49 2.77
CA GLY A 104 14.96 8.73 3.90
C GLY A 104 14.24 9.03 5.22
N LYS A 105 13.94 10.31 5.50
CA LYS A 105 13.15 10.69 6.69
C LYS A 105 11.73 10.14 6.65
N ALA A 106 11.08 10.23 5.49
CA ALA A 106 9.74 9.69 5.29
C ALA A 106 9.72 8.16 5.44
N GLY A 107 10.70 7.46 4.89
CA GLY A 107 10.86 6.01 5.05
C GLY A 107 11.08 5.60 6.49
N PHE A 108 11.94 6.32 7.22
CA PHE A 108 12.21 6.06 8.63
C PHE A 108 10.97 6.27 9.50
N LEU A 109 10.25 7.38 9.34
CA LEU A 109 9.01 7.66 10.06
C LEU A 109 7.93 6.63 9.75
N THR A 110 7.84 6.19 8.49
CA THR A 110 6.91 5.12 8.10
C THR A 110 7.30 3.80 8.76
N ALA A 111 8.59 3.47 8.88
CA ALA A 111 9.04 2.29 9.59
C ALA A 111 8.72 2.32 11.10
N CYS A 112 8.65 3.51 11.71
CA CYS A 112 8.32 3.66 13.13
C CYS A 112 6.89 3.18 13.48
N TYR A 113 5.97 3.08 12.51
CA TYR A 113 4.64 2.52 12.79
C TYR A 113 4.70 1.06 13.28
N ILE A 114 5.76 0.32 12.96
CA ILE A 114 5.98 -1.04 13.46
C ILE A 114 6.02 -1.09 14.99
N LEU A 115 6.45 -0.01 15.62
CA LEU A 115 6.46 0.12 17.09
C LEU A 115 5.06 0.37 17.68
N LEU A 116 4.14 0.89 16.87
CA LEU A 116 2.77 1.25 17.28
C LEU A 116 1.76 0.13 16.98
N VAL A 117 2.08 -0.74 16.04
CA VAL A 117 1.22 -1.87 15.65
C VAL A 117 1.81 -3.13 16.27
N PRO A 118 1.17 -3.72 17.29
CA PRO A 118 1.62 -4.93 17.97
C PRO A 118 1.55 -6.17 17.08
#